data_9f4a450e23e44e8cb3afb4bf8e7f1ba9
#
_entry.id   9f4a450e23e44e8cb3afb4bf8e7f1ba9
#
_cell.length_a   1.000
_cell.length_b   1.000
_cell.length_c   1.000
_cell.angle_alpha   90.00
_cell.angle_beta   90.00
_cell.angle_gamma   90.00
#
_symmetry.space_group_name_H-M   'P 1'
#
loop_
_entity.id
_entity.type
_entity.pdbx_description
1 polymer ?
#
loop_
_entity_poly.entity_id
_entity_poly.type
_entity_poly.pdbx_seq_one_letter_code
_entity_poly.pdbx_strand_id
1 'polypeptide(L)'
;MSAVFFTEVLLLDQTQVLIVFLVVQFVAYFGAKLAGNLATKIGQKNVLYYTMFLLFLVGNTAYFVPEKQLIPVIVMGIVTAMGMGGLQSVSRSVYAAMLPKGAEGEFMGFFSVLSRFSAIWGPLIYAYVSASTGNPRLSLPVITSFFLIGYLLLRNVDMDKRISEEEWNAS
;
A
#
# COMPACT_ATOMS: atom_id res chain seq x y z
N MET A 1 4.38 6.37 -10.97
CA MET A 1 5.59 5.66 -10.56
C MET A 1 5.71 4.29 -11.20
N SER A 2 4.77 3.37 -10.98
CA SER A 2 4.81 2.04 -11.59
C SER A 2 4.88 2.07 -13.12
N ALA A 3 4.15 2.98 -13.78
CA ALA A 3 4.21 3.11 -15.24
C ALA A 3 5.62 3.45 -15.74
N VAL A 4 6.27 4.45 -15.14
CA VAL A 4 7.63 4.86 -15.50
C VAL A 4 8.62 3.71 -15.30
N PHE A 5 8.50 2.98 -14.18
CA PHE A 5 9.31 1.80 -13.93
C PHE A 5 9.11 0.71 -14.98
N PHE A 6 7.87 0.45 -15.39
CA PHE A 6 7.56 -0.57 -16.40
C PHE A 6 8.08 -0.18 -17.80
N THR A 7 7.99 1.09 -18.17
CA THR A 7 8.46 1.55 -19.51
C THR A 7 9.95 1.78 -19.56
N GLU A 8 10.57 2.39 -18.54
CA GLU A 8 11.98 2.77 -18.58
C GLU A 8 12.93 1.66 -18.09
N VAL A 9 12.50 0.89 -17.08
CA VAL A 9 13.37 -0.12 -16.45
C VAL A 9 13.12 -1.52 -17.00
N LEU A 10 11.84 -1.89 -17.21
CA LEU A 10 11.48 -3.21 -17.74
C LEU A 10 11.28 -3.23 -19.25
N LEU A 11 11.35 -2.06 -19.92
CA LEU A 11 11.24 -1.90 -21.38
C LEU A 11 9.97 -2.56 -21.96
N LEU A 12 8.86 -2.47 -21.23
CA LEU A 12 7.56 -2.96 -21.67
C LEU A 12 6.90 -1.96 -22.61
N ASP A 13 6.20 -2.46 -23.63
CA ASP A 13 5.40 -1.63 -24.52
C ASP A 13 4.21 -1.01 -23.77
N GLN A 14 3.76 0.16 -24.24
CA GLN A 14 2.67 0.92 -23.60
C GLN A 14 1.38 0.10 -23.49
N THR A 15 1.09 -0.73 -24.47
CA THR A 15 -0.06 -1.64 -24.46
C THR A 15 0.06 -2.71 -23.35
N GLN A 16 1.27 -3.26 -23.17
CA GLN A 16 1.55 -4.24 -22.11
C GLN A 16 1.38 -3.62 -20.72
N VAL A 17 1.85 -2.39 -20.54
CA VAL A 17 1.68 -1.63 -19.29
C VAL A 17 0.21 -1.42 -18.98
N LEU A 18 -0.62 -1.04 -19.97
CA LEU A 18 -2.06 -0.88 -19.79
C LEU A 18 -2.76 -2.19 -19.39
N ILE A 19 -2.41 -3.30 -20.03
CA ILE A 19 -2.96 -4.63 -19.68
C ILE A 19 -2.58 -5.00 -18.23
N VAL A 20 -1.33 -4.80 -17.84
CA VAL A 20 -0.88 -5.06 -16.46
C VAL A 20 -1.68 -4.21 -15.47
N PHE A 21 -1.90 -2.93 -15.75
CA PHE A 21 -2.73 -2.07 -14.89
C PHE A 21 -4.16 -2.55 -14.76
N LEU A 22 -4.80 -2.96 -15.86
CA LEU A 22 -6.17 -3.49 -15.81
C LEU A 22 -6.26 -4.76 -14.97
N VAL A 23 -5.31 -5.69 -15.15
CA VAL A 23 -5.23 -6.92 -14.36
C VAL A 23 -5.04 -6.60 -12.88
N VAL A 24 -4.10 -5.70 -12.55
CA VAL A 24 -3.81 -5.25 -11.19
C VAL A 24 -5.05 -4.67 -10.50
N GLN A 25 -5.82 -3.82 -11.19
CA GLN A 25 -7.04 -3.21 -10.64
C GLN A 25 -8.13 -4.25 -10.37
N PHE A 26 -8.31 -5.19 -11.29
CA PHE A 26 -9.29 -6.26 -11.13
C PHE A 26 -8.91 -7.19 -9.96
N VAL A 27 -7.64 -7.56 -9.85
CA VAL A 27 -7.12 -8.41 -8.78
C VAL A 27 -7.17 -7.72 -7.42
N ALA A 28 -6.95 -6.40 -7.36
CA ALA A 28 -7.02 -5.63 -6.12
C ALA A 28 -8.40 -5.71 -5.45
N TYR A 29 -9.48 -5.80 -6.23
CA TYR A 29 -10.83 -6.02 -5.71
C TYR A 29 -10.94 -7.34 -4.94
N PHE A 30 -10.41 -8.43 -5.50
CA PHE A 30 -10.40 -9.74 -4.82
C PHE A 30 -9.50 -9.70 -3.58
N GLY A 31 -8.37 -9.01 -3.65
CA GLY A 31 -7.48 -8.80 -2.52
C GLY A 31 -8.19 -8.09 -1.35
N ALA A 32 -8.95 -7.03 -1.63
CA ALA A 32 -9.73 -6.31 -0.63
C ALA A 32 -10.80 -7.21 0.02
N LYS A 33 -11.52 -8.01 -0.79
CA LYS A 33 -12.53 -8.95 -0.29
C LYS A 33 -11.93 -10.06 0.58
N LEU A 34 -10.81 -10.64 0.15
CA LEU A 34 -10.11 -11.67 0.91
C LEU A 34 -9.57 -11.12 2.24
N ALA A 35 -8.93 -9.95 2.21
CA ALA A 35 -8.42 -9.32 3.43
C ALA A 35 -9.53 -8.95 4.40
N GLY A 36 -10.68 -8.45 3.92
CA GLY A 36 -11.86 -8.22 4.74
C GLY A 36 -12.35 -9.49 5.43
N ASN A 37 -12.47 -10.59 4.69
CA ASN A 37 -12.87 -11.88 5.25
C ASN A 37 -11.83 -12.46 6.23
N LEU A 38 -10.54 -12.26 5.97
CA LEU A 38 -9.49 -12.63 6.91
C LEU A 38 -9.53 -11.78 8.18
N ALA A 39 -9.80 -10.49 8.05
CA ALA A 39 -9.87 -9.56 9.18
C ALA A 39 -10.94 -9.95 10.20
N THR A 40 -12.05 -10.55 9.75
CA THR A 40 -13.07 -11.09 10.66
C THR A 40 -12.63 -12.36 11.40
N LYS A 41 -11.68 -13.13 10.84
CA LYS A 41 -11.23 -14.42 11.41
C LYS A 41 -10.00 -14.28 12.31
N ILE A 42 -9.00 -13.53 11.86
CA ILE A 42 -7.70 -13.43 12.55
C ILE A 42 -7.45 -12.05 13.18
N GLY A 43 -8.42 -11.12 13.03
CA GLY A 43 -8.32 -9.76 13.51
C GLY A 43 -7.68 -8.80 12.50
N GLN A 44 -8.16 -7.54 12.52
CA GLN A 44 -7.74 -6.50 11.57
C GLN A 44 -6.25 -6.17 11.67
N LYS A 45 -5.71 -6.12 12.90
CA LYS A 45 -4.29 -5.82 13.17
C LYS A 45 -3.35 -6.86 12.52
N ASN A 46 -3.68 -8.13 12.65
CA ASN A 46 -2.88 -9.22 12.07
C ASN A 46 -2.89 -9.19 10.54
N VAL A 47 -4.04 -8.90 9.93
CA VAL A 47 -4.13 -8.78 8.47
C VAL A 47 -3.26 -7.63 7.97
N LEU A 48 -3.25 -6.48 8.66
CA LEU A 48 -2.37 -5.36 8.30
C LEU A 48 -0.89 -5.75 8.41
N TYR A 49 -0.49 -6.47 9.46
CA TYR A 49 0.87 -6.98 9.61
C TYR A 49 1.28 -7.89 8.45
N TYR A 50 0.45 -8.89 8.14
CA TYR A 50 0.75 -9.82 7.05
C TYR A 50 0.82 -9.14 5.69
N THR A 51 -0.10 -8.20 5.41
CA THR A 51 -0.10 -7.48 4.14
C THR A 51 1.08 -6.51 4.00
N MET A 52 1.46 -5.78 5.06
CA MET A 52 2.64 -4.91 5.03
C MET A 52 3.93 -5.73 4.83
N PHE A 53 4.07 -6.84 5.54
CA PHE A 53 5.23 -7.73 5.39
C PHE A 53 5.29 -8.34 3.99
N LEU A 54 4.16 -8.80 3.45
CA LEU A 54 4.07 -9.31 2.08
C LEU A 54 4.51 -8.26 1.06
N LEU A 55 4.01 -7.03 1.17
CA LEU A 55 4.36 -5.93 0.26
C LEU A 55 5.84 -5.54 0.37
N PHE A 56 6.40 -5.57 1.57
CA PHE A 56 7.84 -5.36 1.77
C PHE A 56 8.66 -6.45 1.06
N LEU A 57 8.31 -7.73 1.21
CA LEU A 57 9.01 -8.84 0.53
C LEU A 57 8.91 -8.72 -0.99
N VAL A 58 7.69 -8.55 -1.50
CA VAL A 58 7.45 -8.47 -2.95
C VAL A 58 8.18 -7.27 -3.56
N GLY A 59 8.15 -6.13 -2.91
CA GLY A 59 8.84 -4.95 -3.40
C GLY A 59 10.36 -5.10 -3.44
N ASN A 60 10.96 -5.82 -2.49
CA ASN A 60 12.39 -6.14 -2.52
C ASN A 60 12.72 -7.18 -3.61
N THR A 61 11.86 -8.18 -3.85
CA THR A 61 12.07 -9.13 -4.94
C THR A 61 11.96 -8.49 -6.32
N ALA A 62 11.24 -7.36 -6.46
CA ALA A 62 11.16 -6.61 -7.71
C ALA A 62 12.53 -6.10 -8.20
N TYR A 63 13.49 -5.92 -7.30
CA TYR A 63 14.88 -5.58 -7.66
C TYR A 63 15.54 -6.65 -8.54
N PHE A 64 15.20 -7.92 -8.33
CA PHE A 64 15.81 -9.07 -9.02
C PHE A 64 15.08 -9.46 -10.32
N VAL A 65 13.98 -8.79 -10.67
CA VAL A 65 13.21 -9.13 -11.88
C VAL A 65 14.02 -8.79 -13.13
N PRO A 66 14.25 -9.77 -14.05
CA PRO A 66 14.96 -9.53 -15.31
C PRO A 66 14.16 -8.60 -16.24
N GLU A 67 14.89 -7.90 -17.11
CA GLU A 67 14.29 -7.05 -18.15
C GLU A 67 13.53 -7.89 -19.18
N LYS A 68 12.50 -7.29 -19.78
CA LYS A 68 11.69 -7.88 -20.88
C LYS A 68 10.97 -9.19 -20.54
N GLN A 69 10.88 -9.58 -19.27
CA GLN A 69 10.14 -10.76 -18.86
C GLN A 69 8.77 -10.35 -18.31
N LEU A 70 7.73 -10.58 -19.11
CA LEU A 70 6.36 -10.20 -18.76
C LEU A 70 5.76 -11.07 -17.63
N ILE A 71 6.08 -12.36 -17.61
CA ILE A 71 5.48 -13.31 -16.66
C ILE A 71 5.81 -12.98 -15.19
N PRO A 72 7.10 -12.79 -14.79
CA PRO A 72 7.43 -12.37 -13.43
C PRO A 72 6.76 -11.06 -13.03
N VAL A 73 6.68 -10.09 -13.96
CA VAL A 73 6.03 -8.79 -13.73
C VAL A 73 4.54 -8.95 -13.43
N ILE A 74 3.83 -9.78 -14.21
CA ILE A 74 2.40 -10.05 -13.98
C ILE A 74 2.20 -10.74 -12.63
N VAL A 75 2.98 -11.78 -12.32
CA VAL A 75 2.86 -12.50 -11.04
C VAL A 75 3.09 -11.57 -9.86
N MET A 76 4.14 -10.75 -9.90
CA MET A 76 4.41 -9.76 -8.85
C MET A 76 3.31 -8.70 -8.78
N GLY A 77 2.81 -8.25 -9.94
CA GLY A 77 1.69 -7.32 -10.03
C GLY A 77 0.43 -7.87 -9.36
N ILE A 78 0.11 -9.14 -9.57
CA ILE A 78 -1.02 -9.82 -8.93
C ILE A 78 -0.86 -9.85 -7.41
N VAL A 79 0.31 -10.29 -6.91
CA VAL A 79 0.55 -10.36 -5.46
C VAL A 79 0.54 -8.97 -4.82
N THR A 80 1.16 -7.99 -5.46
CA THR A 80 1.13 -6.59 -5.02
C THR A 80 -0.28 -6.04 -5.00
N ALA A 81 -1.08 -6.29 -6.05
CA ALA A 81 -2.47 -5.84 -6.13
C ALA A 81 -3.34 -6.40 -5.01
N MET A 82 -3.20 -7.70 -4.72
CA MET A 82 -3.91 -8.33 -3.60
C MET A 82 -3.51 -7.71 -2.25
N GLY A 83 -2.22 -7.52 -2.03
CA GLY A 83 -1.71 -6.89 -0.81
C GLY A 83 -2.18 -5.44 -0.66
N MET A 84 -2.06 -4.63 -1.71
CA MET A 84 -2.47 -3.21 -1.69
C MET A 84 -3.98 -3.05 -1.52
N GLY A 85 -4.80 -3.84 -2.23
CA GLY A 85 -6.25 -3.85 -2.06
C GLY A 85 -6.66 -4.21 -0.64
N GLY A 86 -6.03 -5.23 -0.07
CA GLY A 86 -6.24 -5.65 1.31
C GLY A 86 -5.81 -4.58 2.32
N LEU A 87 -4.60 -4.04 2.18
CA LEU A 87 -4.07 -3.00 3.06
C LEU A 87 -4.97 -1.76 3.08
N GLN A 88 -5.37 -1.26 1.91
CA GLN A 88 -6.23 -0.08 1.80
C GLN A 88 -7.64 -0.31 2.37
N SER A 89 -8.23 -1.47 2.12
CA SER A 89 -9.57 -1.81 2.62
C SER A 89 -9.58 -1.92 4.15
N VAL A 90 -8.65 -2.71 4.71
CA VAL A 90 -8.63 -2.97 6.16
C VAL A 90 -8.18 -1.72 6.94
N SER A 91 -7.19 -0.95 6.47
CA SER A 91 -6.75 0.27 7.16
C SER A 91 -7.86 1.31 7.26
N ARG A 92 -8.64 1.50 6.18
CA ARG A 92 -9.81 2.41 6.21
C ARG A 92 -10.90 1.92 7.15
N SER A 93 -11.14 0.60 7.19
CA SER A 93 -12.13 0.00 8.09
C SER A 93 -11.73 0.17 9.55
N VAL A 94 -10.45 -0.06 9.89
CA VAL A 94 -9.91 0.17 11.24
C VAL A 94 -10.06 1.63 11.63
N TYR A 95 -9.63 2.54 10.76
CA TYR A 95 -9.73 3.97 11.04
C TYR A 95 -11.18 4.39 11.30
N ALA A 96 -12.11 3.99 10.43
CA ALA A 96 -13.54 4.28 10.60
C ALA A 96 -14.12 3.73 11.92
N ALA A 97 -13.66 2.56 12.36
CA ALA A 97 -14.12 1.95 13.60
C ALA A 97 -13.62 2.65 14.88
N MET A 98 -12.54 3.43 14.77
CA MET A 98 -11.96 4.20 15.90
C MET A 98 -12.57 5.60 16.03
N LEU A 99 -13.32 6.08 15.04
CA LEU A 99 -13.86 7.44 15.05
C LEU A 99 -15.06 7.59 16.00
N PRO A 100 -15.20 8.77 16.64
CA PRO A 100 -16.37 9.10 17.44
C PRO A 100 -17.59 9.26 16.54
N LYS A 101 -18.75 8.85 17.03
CA LYS A 101 -20.00 9.02 16.30
C LYS A 101 -20.35 10.51 16.17
N GLY A 102 -20.72 10.90 14.96
CA GLY A 102 -21.10 12.28 14.63
C GLY A 102 -19.99 13.14 14.04
N ALA A 103 -18.70 12.76 14.19
CA ALA A 103 -17.55 13.48 13.62
C ALA A 103 -16.85 12.70 12.48
N GLU A 104 -17.45 11.57 12.04
CA GLU A 104 -16.82 10.69 11.04
C GLU A 104 -16.43 11.42 9.75
N GLY A 105 -17.25 12.40 9.31
CA GLY A 105 -17.01 13.15 8.08
C GLY A 105 -15.73 14.00 8.14
N GLU A 106 -15.51 14.70 9.25
CA GLU A 106 -14.33 15.56 9.44
C GLU A 106 -13.04 14.73 9.50
N PHE A 107 -13.04 13.66 10.29
CA PHE A 107 -11.89 12.78 10.43
C PHE A 107 -11.56 12.03 9.13
N MET A 108 -12.57 11.58 8.37
CA MET A 108 -12.36 10.96 7.07
C MET A 108 -11.82 11.98 6.05
N GLY A 109 -12.25 13.25 6.12
CA GLY A 109 -11.68 14.34 5.36
C GLY A 109 -10.19 14.52 5.67
N PHE A 110 -9.82 14.60 6.94
CA PHE A 110 -8.44 14.71 7.40
C PHE A 110 -7.57 13.52 6.96
N PHE A 111 -8.08 12.30 7.12
CA PHE A 111 -7.42 11.09 6.62
C PHE A 111 -7.15 11.14 5.12
N SER A 112 -8.11 11.65 4.34
CA SER A 112 -7.96 11.77 2.89
C SER A 112 -6.89 12.80 2.51
N VAL A 113 -6.79 13.92 3.24
CA VAL A 113 -5.75 14.93 3.05
C VAL A 113 -4.37 14.36 3.37
N LEU A 114 -4.20 13.71 4.52
CA LEU A 114 -2.94 13.06 4.91
C LEU A 114 -2.50 12.00 3.89
N SER A 115 -3.46 11.20 3.39
CA SER A 115 -3.18 10.18 2.39
C SER A 115 -2.66 10.78 1.08
N ARG A 116 -3.20 11.93 0.66
CA ARG A 116 -2.73 12.65 -0.53
C ARG A 116 -1.34 13.24 -0.34
N PHE A 117 -1.05 13.82 0.83
CA PHE A 117 0.30 14.30 1.17
C PHE A 117 1.31 13.14 1.18
N SER A 118 0.95 12.01 1.75
CA SER A 118 1.81 10.82 1.76
C SER A 118 2.12 10.29 0.36
N ALA A 119 1.18 10.41 -0.59
CA ALA A 119 1.37 9.98 -1.97
C ALA A 119 2.46 10.78 -2.74
N ILE A 120 2.83 11.97 -2.27
CA ILE A 120 3.87 12.80 -2.88
C ILE A 120 5.27 12.23 -2.62
N TRP A 121 5.49 11.63 -1.46
CA TRP A 121 6.80 11.12 -1.05
C TRP A 121 7.31 9.97 -1.92
N GLY A 122 6.44 9.08 -2.39
CA GLY A 122 6.83 7.99 -3.27
C GLY A 122 7.56 8.47 -4.53
N PRO A 123 6.92 9.34 -5.36
CA PRO A 123 7.54 9.96 -6.53
C PRO A 123 8.84 10.71 -6.25
N LEU A 124 8.87 11.51 -5.18
CA LEU A 124 10.06 12.28 -4.82
C LEU A 124 11.25 11.40 -4.48
N ILE A 125 11.04 10.37 -3.65
CA ILE A 125 12.10 9.43 -3.25
C ILE A 125 12.58 8.64 -4.46
N TYR A 126 11.67 8.18 -5.32
CA TYR A 126 12.04 7.50 -6.56
C TYR A 126 12.93 8.38 -7.43
N ALA A 127 12.52 9.63 -7.68
CA ALA A 127 13.26 10.57 -8.50
C ALA A 127 14.64 10.89 -7.90
N TYR A 128 14.69 11.14 -6.58
CA TYR A 128 15.93 11.46 -5.87
C TYR A 128 16.92 10.29 -5.89
N VAL A 129 16.48 9.08 -5.55
CA VAL A 129 17.35 7.89 -5.54
C VAL A 129 17.78 7.53 -6.95
N SER A 130 16.89 7.58 -7.93
CA SER A 130 17.22 7.31 -9.33
C SER A 130 18.24 8.30 -9.88
N ALA A 131 18.09 9.59 -9.58
CA ALA A 131 19.02 10.63 -10.02
C ALA A 131 20.39 10.54 -9.33
N SER A 132 20.42 10.23 -8.03
CA SER A 132 21.66 10.17 -7.25
C SER A 132 22.47 8.90 -7.50
N THR A 133 21.83 7.78 -7.78
CA THR A 133 22.49 6.48 -7.98
C THR A 133 22.68 6.08 -9.44
N GLY A 134 21.97 6.74 -10.35
CA GLY A 134 21.90 6.34 -11.77
C GLY A 134 21.18 5.00 -12.00
N ASN A 135 20.64 4.38 -10.96
CA ASN A 135 19.97 3.08 -11.05
C ASN A 135 18.55 3.16 -10.47
N PRO A 136 17.50 3.25 -11.30
CA PRO A 136 16.11 3.33 -10.85
C PRO A 136 15.65 2.13 -9.99
N ARG A 137 16.29 0.96 -10.16
CA ARG A 137 15.93 -0.25 -9.40
C ARG A 137 16.23 -0.12 -7.91
N LEU A 138 17.25 0.67 -7.53
CA LEU A 138 17.57 0.93 -6.13
C LEU A 138 16.51 1.75 -5.39
N SER A 139 15.63 2.43 -6.12
CA SER A 139 14.51 3.15 -5.53
C SER A 139 13.45 2.21 -4.92
N LEU A 140 13.33 0.97 -5.42
CA LEU A 140 12.33 0.01 -4.95
C LEU A 140 12.54 -0.41 -3.49
N PRO A 141 13.73 -0.91 -3.08
CA PRO A 141 13.99 -1.25 -1.69
C PRO A 141 13.79 -0.06 -0.75
N VAL A 142 14.17 1.15 -1.17
CA VAL A 142 13.99 2.36 -0.36
C VAL A 142 12.52 2.67 -0.16
N ILE A 143 11.70 2.62 -1.23
CA ILE A 143 10.26 2.85 -1.11
C ILE A 143 9.58 1.77 -0.27
N THR A 144 9.96 0.51 -0.47
CA THR A 144 9.34 -0.59 0.27
C THR A 144 9.73 -0.63 1.75
N SER A 145 10.84 0.01 2.14
CA SER A 145 11.20 0.18 3.56
C SER A 145 10.15 0.97 4.36
N PHE A 146 9.33 1.81 3.70
CA PHE A 146 8.19 2.48 4.36
C PHE A 146 7.14 1.50 4.88
N PHE A 147 6.95 0.35 4.21
CA PHE A 147 6.08 -0.70 4.75
C PHE A 147 6.64 -1.30 6.03
N LEU A 148 7.96 -1.43 6.14
CA LEU A 148 8.61 -1.90 7.36
C LEU A 148 8.46 -0.87 8.50
N ILE A 149 8.63 0.42 8.19
CA ILE A 149 8.40 1.50 9.16
C ILE A 149 6.94 1.48 9.63
N GLY A 150 5.98 1.39 8.68
CA GLY A 150 4.56 1.26 9.00
C GLY A 150 4.25 0.05 9.87
N TYR A 151 4.86 -1.10 9.58
CA TYR A 151 4.74 -2.32 10.37
C TYR A 151 5.22 -2.12 11.83
N LEU A 152 6.35 -1.44 12.03
CA LEU A 152 6.89 -1.16 13.36
C LEU A 152 6.01 -0.16 14.13
N LEU A 153 5.53 0.89 13.47
CA LEU A 153 4.63 1.88 14.07
C LEU A 153 3.28 1.27 14.47
N LEU A 154 2.76 0.36 13.66
CA LEU A 154 1.49 -0.33 13.92
C LEU A 154 1.52 -1.15 15.21
N ARG A 155 2.71 -1.57 15.67
CA ARG A 155 2.87 -2.30 16.93
C ARG A 155 2.36 -1.49 18.13
N ASN A 156 2.59 -0.17 18.09
CA ASN A 156 2.24 0.74 19.19
C ASN A 156 0.80 1.26 19.12
N VAL A 157 0.06 0.91 18.05
CA VAL A 157 -1.34 1.33 17.88
C VAL A 157 -2.26 0.34 18.60
N ASP A 158 -3.05 0.85 19.53
CA ASP A 158 -4.14 0.12 20.15
C ASP A 158 -5.42 0.32 19.31
N MET A 159 -5.84 -0.74 18.61
CA MET A 159 -6.99 -0.69 17.71
C MET A 159 -8.32 -0.92 18.42
N ASP A 160 -8.29 -1.34 19.68
CA ASP A 160 -9.49 -1.57 20.48
C ASP A 160 -9.95 -0.29 21.20
N LYS A 161 -9.07 0.72 21.27
CA LYS A 161 -9.36 2.00 21.90
C LYS A 161 -10.20 2.85 20.95
N ARG A 162 -11.50 2.98 21.28
CA ARG A 162 -12.41 3.93 20.65
C ARG A 162 -12.35 5.25 21.41
N ILE A 163 -12.36 6.37 20.71
CA ILE A 163 -12.56 7.68 21.33
C ILE A 163 -14.03 7.74 21.75
N SER A 164 -14.30 7.89 23.05
CA SER A 164 -15.66 8.04 23.55
C SER A 164 -16.21 9.43 23.19
N GLU A 165 -17.54 9.54 23.05
CA GLU A 165 -18.20 10.84 22.80
C GLU A 165 -17.92 11.84 23.95
N GLU A 166 -17.74 11.36 25.18
CA GLU A 166 -17.40 12.19 26.33
C GLU A 166 -15.99 12.77 26.24
N GLU A 167 -15.01 11.98 25.81
CA GLU A 167 -13.63 12.45 25.60
C GLU A 167 -13.55 13.45 24.44
N TRP A 168 -14.36 13.27 23.40
CA TRP A 168 -14.43 14.21 22.29
C TRP A 168 -15.06 15.56 22.67
N ASN A 169 -16.16 15.55 23.40
CA ASN A 169 -16.87 16.76 23.82
C ASN A 169 -16.12 17.54 24.91
N ALA A 170 -15.15 16.93 25.57
CA ALA A 170 -14.32 17.55 26.62
C ALA A 170 -13.02 18.18 26.08
N SER A 171 -12.65 17.96 24.81
CA SER A 171 -11.47 18.50 24.14
C SER A 171 -11.78 19.76 23.32
#